data_1daf713ab7f5d71b7221da30712bc7ef
#
_entry.id   1daf713ab7f5d71b7221da30712bc7ef
#
_cell.length_a   1.000
_cell.length_b   1.000
_cell.length_c   1.000
_cell.angle_alpha   90.00
_cell.angle_beta   90.00
_cell.angle_gamma   90.00
#
_symmetry.space_group_name_H-M   'P 1'
#
loop_
_entity.id
_entity.type
_entity.pdbx_description
1 polymer ?
#
loop_
_entity_poly.entity_id
_entity_poly.type
_entity_poly.pdbx_seq_one_letter_code
_entity_poly.pdbx_strand_id
1 'polypeptide(L)'
;AYRRIWLSGGMAAAIALLLILWSPWNKSDSTAPDIKIFAALNVPEQVTTQEKNGRIIVSTPPTTIINLTLEDGTHVLLSANSRLEYPKEFTLQNKRIVNLTGEARFEVAKDSLRPFIVSTGDIQTQVLGTVFDVNAYPCNTPTVTLYRGRVQVAKTDSSHRKEISPGQSATLETNGDIVVSKATQTEKEGWTDNEFYFDNTKMMQVLQSLGTWYNISVICHSPNLLQKRIHFRFNRNVSVESLLDALNDLGIAHFQYKNEEIMVY
;
A
#
# COMPACT_ATOMS: atom_id res chain seq x y z
N ALA A 1 -23.81 -24.37 -75.14
CA ALA A 1 -23.11 -23.21 -74.64
C ALA A 1 -23.60 -22.85 -73.23
N TYR A 2 -22.73 -22.97 -72.26
CA TYR A 2 -23.02 -22.76 -70.83
C TYR A 2 -23.02 -21.29 -70.48
N ARG A 3 -24.05 -20.81 -69.78
CA ARG A 3 -24.02 -19.58 -69.01
C ARG A 3 -24.29 -19.92 -67.53
N ARG A 4 -23.29 -19.84 -66.72
CA ARG A 4 -23.38 -19.84 -65.25
C ARG A 4 -23.76 -18.45 -64.77
N ILE A 5 -24.82 -18.34 -64.01
CA ILE A 5 -25.27 -17.15 -63.35
C ILE A 5 -24.71 -17.22 -61.94
N TRP A 6 -23.95 -16.22 -61.54
CA TRP A 6 -23.54 -15.98 -60.17
C TRP A 6 -24.61 -15.10 -59.50
N LEU A 7 -25.28 -15.65 -58.54
CA LEU A 7 -26.07 -14.90 -57.58
C LEU A 7 -25.75 -15.47 -56.20
N SER A 8 -25.20 -14.69 -55.34
CA SER A 8 -25.37 -14.69 -53.88
C SER A 8 -24.11 -14.19 -53.14
N GLY A 9 -24.18 -13.02 -52.68
CA GLY A 9 -23.13 -12.41 -51.86
C GLY A 9 -23.56 -11.09 -51.23
N GLY A 10 -24.84 -10.83 -51.09
CA GLY A 10 -25.33 -9.50 -50.67
C GLY A 10 -26.19 -9.45 -49.42
N MET A 11 -26.54 -10.55 -48.78
CA MET A 11 -27.47 -10.54 -47.63
C MET A 11 -26.89 -10.88 -46.27
N ALA A 12 -25.63 -11.35 -46.20
CA ALA A 12 -25.01 -11.69 -44.91
C ALA A 12 -24.41 -10.49 -44.18
N ALA A 13 -24.07 -9.40 -44.89
CA ALA A 13 -23.47 -8.22 -44.29
C ALA A 13 -24.44 -7.25 -43.58
N ALA A 14 -25.72 -7.27 -44.01
CA ALA A 14 -26.74 -6.36 -43.45
C ALA A 14 -27.29 -6.84 -42.09
N ILE A 15 -27.28 -8.16 -41.82
CA ILE A 15 -27.79 -8.71 -40.55
C ILE A 15 -26.75 -8.53 -39.41
N ALA A 16 -25.47 -8.57 -39.74
CA ALA A 16 -24.41 -8.32 -38.74
C ALA A 16 -24.38 -6.86 -38.23
N LEU A 17 -24.72 -5.90 -39.10
CA LEU A 17 -24.78 -4.47 -38.70
C LEU A 17 -26.00 -4.12 -37.84
N LEU A 18 -27.13 -4.82 -38.02
CA LEU A 18 -28.34 -4.62 -37.21
C LEU A 18 -28.22 -5.24 -35.81
N LEU A 19 -27.42 -6.28 -35.62
CA LEU A 19 -27.15 -6.89 -34.31
C LEU A 19 -26.18 -6.02 -33.46
N ILE A 20 -25.30 -5.23 -34.09
CA ILE A 20 -24.41 -4.31 -33.40
C ILE A 20 -25.18 -3.07 -32.90
N LEU A 21 -26.24 -2.66 -33.56
CA LEU A 21 -27.06 -1.51 -33.16
C LEU A 21 -28.14 -1.85 -32.12
N TRP A 22 -28.40 -3.12 -31.86
CA TRP A 22 -29.39 -3.57 -30.88
C TRP A 22 -28.77 -4.36 -29.71
N SER A 23 -27.46 -4.32 -29.57
CA SER A 23 -26.84 -4.66 -28.31
C SER A 23 -27.29 -3.60 -27.30
N PRO A 24 -28.09 -3.95 -26.27
CA PRO A 24 -28.32 -2.99 -25.20
C PRO A 24 -26.93 -2.61 -24.68
N TRP A 25 -26.60 -1.33 -24.78
CA TRP A 25 -25.44 -0.75 -24.17
C TRP A 25 -25.57 -1.00 -22.66
N ASN A 26 -25.13 -2.17 -22.26
CA ASN A 26 -24.97 -2.50 -20.87
C ASN A 26 -23.86 -1.56 -20.39
N LYS A 27 -24.27 -0.37 -19.89
CA LYS A 27 -23.44 0.38 -18.99
C LYS A 27 -23.19 -0.58 -17.83
N SER A 28 -22.14 -1.36 -17.93
CA SER A 28 -21.52 -1.89 -16.74
C SER A 28 -21.07 -0.63 -15.98
N ASP A 29 -21.92 -0.20 -15.04
CA ASP A 29 -21.46 0.60 -13.91
C ASP A 29 -20.45 -0.29 -13.17
N SER A 30 -19.25 -0.39 -13.74
CA SER A 30 -18.13 -0.99 -13.05
C SER A 30 -17.73 0.04 -12.01
N THR A 31 -18.34 -0.06 -10.86
CA THR A 31 -17.94 0.63 -9.63
C THR A 31 -16.59 0.10 -9.11
N ALA A 32 -15.75 -0.41 -10.01
CA ALA A 32 -14.38 -0.76 -9.71
C ALA A 32 -13.61 0.51 -9.33
N PRO A 33 -12.82 0.48 -8.24
CA PRO A 33 -12.00 1.62 -7.85
C PRO A 33 -11.03 2.00 -8.97
N ASP A 34 -10.78 3.30 -9.16
CA ASP A 34 -9.73 3.77 -10.07
C ASP A 34 -8.37 3.47 -9.42
N ILE A 35 -7.77 2.35 -9.84
CA ILE A 35 -6.51 1.86 -9.32
C ILE A 35 -5.44 2.06 -10.38
N LYS A 36 -4.37 2.78 -10.03
CA LYS A 36 -3.19 2.97 -10.87
C LYS A 36 -1.97 2.37 -10.20
N ILE A 37 -1.22 1.56 -10.92
CA ILE A 37 0.08 1.08 -10.44
C ILE A 37 1.02 2.28 -10.41
N PHE A 38 1.54 2.60 -9.21
CA PHE A 38 2.51 3.66 -9.01
C PHE A 38 3.94 3.16 -9.27
N ALA A 39 4.26 1.98 -8.72
CA ALA A 39 5.54 1.33 -8.91
C ALA A 39 5.39 -0.18 -8.81
N ALA A 40 6.08 -0.91 -9.67
CA ALA A 40 6.14 -2.37 -9.61
C ALA A 40 7.47 -2.86 -10.21
N LEU A 41 8.05 -3.88 -9.59
CA LEU A 41 9.19 -4.62 -10.12
C LEU A 41 8.64 -5.91 -10.74
N ASN A 42 8.73 -6.06 -12.07
CA ASN A 42 8.27 -7.24 -12.82
C ASN A 42 6.83 -7.66 -12.44
N VAL A 43 5.85 -7.32 -13.25
CA VAL A 43 4.43 -7.56 -12.99
C VAL A 43 4.02 -9.01 -13.31
N PRO A 44 4.05 -9.95 -12.37
CA PRO A 44 3.31 -11.20 -12.53
C PRO A 44 2.20 -11.35 -11.49
N GLU A 45 2.33 -10.83 -10.30
CA GLU A 45 1.27 -10.91 -9.31
C GLU A 45 0.33 -9.72 -9.48
N GLN A 46 -0.95 -10.00 -9.70
CA GLN A 46 -1.95 -8.97 -9.96
C GLN A 46 -2.43 -8.35 -8.65
N VAL A 47 -2.58 -7.02 -8.67
CA VAL A 47 -3.39 -6.33 -7.68
C VAL A 47 -4.78 -6.96 -7.66
N THR A 48 -5.21 -7.44 -6.51
CA THR A 48 -6.52 -8.06 -6.38
C THR A 48 -7.54 -7.08 -5.83
N THR A 49 -8.70 -7.05 -6.47
CA THR A 49 -9.87 -6.30 -5.98
C THR A 49 -11.04 -7.24 -5.84
N GLN A 50 -11.66 -7.25 -4.68
CA GLN A 50 -12.82 -8.08 -4.37
C GLN A 50 -13.92 -7.23 -3.75
N GLU A 51 -15.16 -7.41 -4.19
CA GLU A 51 -16.33 -6.86 -3.50
C GLU A 51 -17.00 -7.96 -2.69
N LYS A 52 -17.17 -7.71 -1.38
CA LYS A 52 -17.81 -8.66 -0.46
C LYS A 52 -18.64 -7.90 0.58
N ASN A 53 -19.94 -8.23 0.68
CA ASN A 53 -20.83 -7.63 1.66
C ASN A 53 -20.86 -6.09 1.64
N GLY A 54 -20.84 -5.47 0.46
CA GLY A 54 -20.83 -4.01 0.31
C GLY A 54 -19.51 -3.34 0.70
N ARG A 55 -18.45 -4.12 0.85
CA ARG A 55 -17.08 -3.63 1.08
C ARG A 55 -16.18 -4.00 -0.09
N ILE A 56 -15.27 -3.11 -0.40
CA ILE A 56 -14.21 -3.32 -1.38
C ILE A 56 -12.94 -3.70 -0.62
N ILE A 57 -12.27 -4.72 -1.11
CA ILE A 57 -11.00 -5.21 -0.58
C ILE A 57 -9.98 -5.10 -1.69
N VAL A 58 -8.93 -4.31 -1.47
CA VAL A 58 -7.79 -4.17 -2.39
C VAL A 58 -6.55 -4.73 -1.72
N SER A 59 -5.82 -5.60 -2.41
CA SER A 59 -4.55 -6.14 -1.93
C SER A 59 -3.45 -5.97 -2.97
N THR A 60 -2.30 -5.54 -2.51
CA THR A 60 -1.09 -5.37 -3.32
C THR A 60 -0.17 -6.57 -3.18
N PRO A 61 0.40 -7.07 -4.28
CA PRO A 61 1.44 -8.08 -4.24
C PRO A 61 2.77 -7.48 -3.75
N PRO A 62 3.82 -8.33 -3.56
CA PRO A 62 5.18 -7.87 -3.32
C PRO A 62 5.65 -6.86 -4.37
N THR A 63 6.56 -5.98 -4.00
CA THR A 63 7.24 -5.01 -4.87
C THR A 63 6.30 -4.09 -5.68
N THR A 64 5.05 -3.92 -5.24
CA THR A 64 4.04 -3.15 -5.97
C THR A 64 3.43 -2.08 -5.07
N ILE A 65 3.44 -0.84 -5.54
CA ILE A 65 2.73 0.28 -4.93
C ILE A 65 1.62 0.72 -5.87
N ILE A 66 0.43 0.93 -5.34
CA ILE A 66 -0.71 1.43 -6.11
C ILE A 66 -1.24 2.72 -5.55
N ASN A 67 -1.80 3.55 -6.43
CA ASN A 67 -2.56 4.73 -6.08
C ASN A 67 -4.03 4.45 -6.37
N LEU A 68 -4.92 4.68 -5.41
CA LEU A 68 -6.36 4.53 -5.56
C LEU A 68 -7.10 5.74 -4.98
N THR A 69 -8.25 6.04 -5.55
CA THR A 69 -9.13 7.09 -5.05
C THR A 69 -10.41 6.45 -4.51
N LEU A 70 -10.74 6.76 -3.26
CA LEU A 70 -11.97 6.30 -2.62
C LEU A 70 -13.16 7.15 -3.07
N GLU A 71 -14.38 6.67 -2.80
CA GLU A 71 -15.63 7.32 -3.20
C GLU A 71 -15.78 8.75 -2.63
N ASP A 72 -15.23 9.00 -1.44
CA ASP A 72 -15.24 10.32 -0.78
C ASP A 72 -14.18 11.30 -1.32
N GLY A 73 -13.41 10.91 -2.33
CA GLY A 73 -12.30 11.68 -2.88
C GLY A 73 -10.99 11.57 -2.10
N THR A 74 -10.91 10.69 -1.11
CA THR A 74 -9.65 10.39 -0.40
C THR A 74 -8.70 9.64 -1.33
N HIS A 75 -7.45 10.12 -1.45
CA HIS A 75 -6.39 9.42 -2.18
C HIS A 75 -5.60 8.54 -1.22
N VAL A 76 -5.31 7.31 -1.67
CA VAL A 76 -4.54 6.33 -0.91
C VAL A 76 -3.41 5.79 -1.77
N LEU A 77 -2.18 5.95 -1.31
CA LEU A 77 -1.04 5.23 -1.84
C LEU A 77 -0.85 3.98 -0.98
N LEU A 78 -1.07 2.79 -1.54
CA LEU A 78 -1.02 1.51 -0.84
C LEU A 78 0.29 0.80 -1.18
N SER A 79 1.09 0.50 -0.18
CA SER A 79 2.42 -0.11 -0.31
C SER A 79 2.34 -1.60 -0.65
N ALA A 80 3.47 -2.24 -0.95
CA ALA A 80 3.57 -3.68 -1.22
C ALA A 80 3.07 -4.52 -0.03
N ASN A 81 2.57 -5.72 -0.32
CA ASN A 81 2.07 -6.67 0.68
C ASN A 81 1.06 -6.06 1.66
N SER A 82 0.23 -5.16 1.16
CA SER A 82 -0.75 -4.42 1.96
C SER A 82 -2.17 -4.74 1.50
N ARG A 83 -3.12 -4.60 2.44
CA ARG A 83 -4.53 -4.84 2.21
C ARG A 83 -5.33 -3.68 2.79
N LEU A 84 -6.14 -3.06 1.95
CA LEU A 84 -7.11 -2.03 2.34
C LEU A 84 -8.52 -2.57 2.13
N GLU A 85 -9.36 -2.45 3.17
CA GLU A 85 -10.77 -2.80 3.12
C GLU A 85 -11.61 -1.60 3.52
N TYR A 86 -12.56 -1.20 2.66
CA TYR A 86 -13.40 -0.02 2.87
C TYR A 86 -14.81 -0.24 2.33
N PRO A 87 -15.84 0.46 2.85
CA PRO A 87 -17.19 0.39 2.32
C PRO A 87 -17.22 0.95 0.90
N LYS A 88 -18.02 0.36 0.02
CA LYS A 88 -18.23 0.84 -1.35
C LYS A 88 -18.74 2.27 -1.37
N GLU A 89 -19.57 2.63 -0.39
CA GLU A 89 -20.15 3.96 -0.22
C GLU A 89 -20.00 4.42 1.24
N PHE A 90 -19.49 5.64 1.44
CA PHE A 90 -19.40 6.26 2.78
C PHE A 90 -20.64 7.10 3.11
N THR A 91 -21.53 7.35 2.13
CA THR A 91 -22.67 8.27 2.27
C THR A 91 -23.69 7.85 3.30
N LEU A 92 -23.79 6.56 3.58
CA LEU A 92 -24.75 5.99 4.54
C LEU A 92 -24.24 5.94 5.99
N GLN A 93 -23.03 6.46 6.27
CA GLN A 93 -22.38 6.32 7.57
C GLN A 93 -21.99 7.67 8.17
N ASN A 94 -22.14 7.81 9.49
CA ASN A 94 -21.65 8.98 10.23
C ASN A 94 -20.12 9.02 10.37
N LYS A 95 -19.42 8.00 9.93
CA LYS A 95 -17.95 7.85 9.97
C LYS A 95 -17.49 7.13 8.71
N ARG A 96 -16.34 7.51 8.18
CA ARG A 96 -15.66 6.87 7.05
C ARG A 96 -14.61 5.90 7.58
N ILE A 97 -14.95 4.61 7.71
CA ILE A 97 -14.08 3.61 8.35
C ILE A 97 -13.46 2.70 7.31
N VAL A 98 -12.13 2.64 7.31
CA VAL A 98 -11.33 1.72 6.51
C VAL A 98 -10.49 0.83 7.41
N ASN A 99 -10.21 -0.41 6.98
CA ASN A 99 -9.31 -1.32 7.66
C ASN A 99 -8.04 -1.48 6.82
N LEU A 100 -6.88 -1.34 7.47
CA LEU A 100 -5.57 -1.48 6.84
C LEU A 100 -4.78 -2.59 7.52
N THR A 101 -4.16 -3.44 6.72
CA THR A 101 -3.03 -4.31 7.10
C THR A 101 -1.89 -3.98 6.17
N GLY A 102 -0.69 -3.70 6.70
CA GLY A 102 0.43 -3.25 5.91
C GLY A 102 0.65 -1.74 6.01
N GLU A 103 1.01 -1.08 4.92
CA GLU A 103 1.40 0.34 4.92
C GLU A 103 0.65 1.12 3.86
N ALA A 104 0.18 2.31 4.23
CA ALA A 104 -0.47 3.23 3.30
C ALA A 104 -0.26 4.69 3.71
N ARG A 105 -0.14 5.57 2.70
CA ARG A 105 -0.31 7.01 2.83
C ARG A 105 -1.73 7.37 2.48
N PHE A 106 -2.35 8.18 3.33
CA PHE A 106 -3.68 8.73 3.14
C PHE A 106 -3.61 10.23 2.94
N GLU A 107 -4.18 10.71 1.86
CA GLU A 107 -4.53 12.11 1.67
C GLU A 107 -6.05 12.23 1.75
N VAL A 108 -6.54 12.45 2.97
CA VAL A 108 -7.97 12.37 3.28
C VAL A 108 -8.70 13.62 2.84
N ALA A 109 -9.80 13.43 2.09
CA ALA A 109 -10.72 14.50 1.71
C ALA A 109 -11.32 15.16 2.96
N LYS A 110 -11.34 16.49 2.98
CA LYS A 110 -11.80 17.28 4.14
C LYS A 110 -13.31 17.13 4.34
N ASP A 111 -13.68 16.55 5.47
CA ASP A 111 -15.06 16.46 5.93
C ASP A 111 -15.11 16.55 7.46
N SER A 112 -15.54 17.68 7.99
CA SER A 112 -15.60 17.94 9.44
C SER A 112 -16.77 17.25 10.13
N LEU A 113 -17.78 16.81 9.37
CA LEU A 113 -18.99 16.17 9.92
C LEU A 113 -18.84 14.67 10.02
N ARG A 114 -18.04 14.04 9.13
CA ARG A 114 -17.83 12.60 9.10
C ARG A 114 -16.34 12.27 9.23
N PRO A 115 -15.88 11.95 10.45
CA PRO A 115 -14.49 11.57 10.67
C PRO A 115 -14.06 10.38 9.80
N PHE A 116 -12.83 10.43 9.28
CA PHE A 116 -12.19 9.31 8.61
C PHE A 116 -11.37 8.53 9.63
N ILE A 117 -11.57 7.22 9.68
CA ILE A 117 -10.93 6.33 10.67
C ILE A 117 -10.21 5.21 9.93
N VAL A 118 -8.89 5.13 10.14
CA VAL A 118 -8.08 3.96 9.74
C VAL A 118 -7.95 3.05 10.94
N SER A 119 -8.45 1.83 10.82
CA SER A 119 -8.31 0.76 11.81
C SER A 119 -7.30 -0.27 11.33
N THR A 120 -6.34 -0.63 12.19
CA THR A 120 -5.31 -1.64 11.87
C THR A 120 -5.41 -2.89 12.75
N GLY A 121 -6.50 -3.03 13.49
CA GLY A 121 -6.64 -4.06 14.52
C GLY A 121 -6.14 -3.55 15.88
N ASP A 122 -4.90 -3.11 15.98
CA ASP A 122 -4.29 -2.66 17.23
C ASP A 122 -4.55 -1.18 17.55
N ILE A 123 -4.53 -0.33 16.54
CA ILE A 123 -4.75 1.12 16.68
C ILE A 123 -5.85 1.63 15.75
N GLN A 124 -6.49 2.69 16.18
CA GLN A 124 -7.40 3.52 15.39
C GLN A 124 -6.83 4.91 15.23
N THR A 125 -6.76 5.36 13.99
CA THR A 125 -6.30 6.69 13.60
C THR A 125 -7.48 7.49 13.06
N GLN A 126 -7.86 8.58 13.75
CA GLN A 126 -9.01 9.42 13.38
C GLN A 126 -8.54 10.77 12.88
N VAL A 127 -9.12 11.21 11.74
CA VAL A 127 -8.80 12.48 11.08
C VAL A 127 -10.05 13.13 10.46
N LEU A 128 -9.95 14.42 10.07
CA LEU A 128 -11.02 15.16 9.40
C LEU A 128 -10.62 15.73 8.01
N GLY A 129 -9.35 15.56 7.62
CA GLY A 129 -8.81 16.10 6.36
C GLY A 129 -7.30 16.33 6.51
N THR A 130 -6.51 15.30 6.30
CA THR A 130 -5.17 15.17 6.83
C THR A 130 -4.32 14.36 5.85
N VAL A 131 -3.02 14.63 5.79
CA VAL A 131 -2.05 13.79 5.08
C VAL A 131 -1.17 13.09 6.10
N PHE A 132 -1.19 11.77 6.10
CA PHE A 132 -0.48 10.95 7.07
C PHE A 132 -0.19 9.55 6.53
N ASP A 133 0.81 8.89 7.09
CA ASP A 133 1.14 7.49 6.84
C ASP A 133 0.71 6.62 8.01
N VAL A 134 0.33 5.39 7.70
CA VAL A 134 0.13 4.32 8.67
C VAL A 134 0.96 3.13 8.23
N ASN A 135 1.88 2.68 9.09
CA ASN A 135 2.62 1.43 8.93
C ASN A 135 2.16 0.46 10.01
N ALA A 136 1.51 -0.63 9.60
CA ALA A 136 0.94 -1.64 10.48
C ALA A 136 1.08 -3.04 9.86
N TYR A 137 2.29 -3.38 9.40
CA TYR A 137 2.61 -4.76 9.06
C TYR A 137 2.60 -5.65 10.31
N PRO A 138 2.13 -6.89 10.23
CA PRO A 138 1.96 -7.76 11.40
C PRO A 138 3.23 -7.99 12.24
N CYS A 139 4.41 -7.88 11.61
CA CYS A 139 5.70 -8.07 12.29
C CYS A 139 6.35 -6.74 12.75
N ASN A 140 5.70 -5.61 12.51
CA ASN A 140 6.23 -4.30 12.84
C ASN A 140 5.45 -3.68 14.01
N THR A 141 6.08 -2.74 14.68
CA THR A 141 5.42 -1.88 15.66
C THR A 141 4.53 -0.88 14.91
N PRO A 142 3.19 -0.87 15.12
CA PRO A 142 2.30 0.04 14.43
C PRO A 142 2.69 1.50 14.66
N THR A 143 2.84 2.24 13.57
CA THR A 143 3.28 3.65 13.60
C THR A 143 2.43 4.50 12.68
N VAL A 144 2.08 5.70 13.13
CA VAL A 144 1.35 6.74 12.39
C VAL A 144 2.21 7.97 12.30
N THR A 145 2.51 8.46 11.10
CA THR A 145 3.33 9.66 10.85
C THR A 145 2.50 10.75 10.22
N LEU A 146 2.53 11.95 10.79
CA LEU A 146 1.70 13.08 10.35
C LEU A 146 2.50 14.11 9.55
N TYR A 147 1.99 14.46 8.35
CA TYR A 147 2.58 15.46 7.46
C TYR A 147 1.80 16.78 7.47
N ARG A 148 0.46 16.73 7.43
CA ARG A 148 -0.41 17.90 7.38
C ARG A 148 -1.73 17.64 8.09
N GLY A 149 -2.21 18.59 8.87
CA GLY A 149 -3.49 18.51 9.57
C GLY A 149 -3.37 18.10 11.02
N ARG A 150 -4.31 17.28 11.51
CA ARG A 150 -4.35 16.74 12.87
C ARG A 150 -4.73 15.28 12.84
N VAL A 151 -4.11 14.50 13.69
CA VAL A 151 -4.38 13.08 13.85
C VAL A 151 -4.59 12.77 15.33
N GLN A 152 -5.63 12.00 15.61
CA GLN A 152 -5.83 11.37 16.92
C GLN A 152 -5.60 9.87 16.77
N VAL A 153 -4.68 9.33 17.56
CA VAL A 153 -4.35 7.89 17.59
C VAL A 153 -4.79 7.32 18.93
N ALA A 154 -5.45 6.18 18.90
CA ALA A 154 -5.85 5.43 20.08
C ALA A 154 -5.60 3.94 19.87
N LYS A 155 -5.35 3.20 20.94
CA LYS A 155 -5.48 1.74 20.92
C LYS A 155 -6.94 1.37 20.65
N THR A 156 -7.19 0.29 19.91
CA THR A 156 -8.52 -0.09 19.44
C THR A 156 -9.56 -0.18 20.56
N ASP A 157 -9.18 -0.67 21.72
CA ASP A 157 -10.07 -0.85 22.88
C ASP A 157 -9.98 0.28 23.91
N SER A 158 -9.34 1.41 23.57
CA SER A 158 -9.11 2.52 24.50
C SER A 158 -9.90 3.76 24.12
N SER A 159 -10.49 4.43 25.12
CA SER A 159 -11.06 5.77 24.99
C SER A 159 -9.98 6.86 24.99
N HIS A 160 -8.77 6.57 25.47
CA HIS A 160 -7.67 7.53 25.55
C HIS A 160 -7.02 7.72 24.18
N ARG A 161 -7.04 8.96 23.69
CA ARG A 161 -6.46 9.33 22.39
C ARG A 161 -5.23 10.18 22.60
N LYS A 162 -4.19 9.93 21.82
CA LYS A 162 -3.04 10.82 21.67
C LYS A 162 -3.22 11.66 20.41
N GLU A 163 -3.05 12.96 20.53
CA GLU A 163 -3.02 13.87 19.37
C GLU A 163 -1.57 14.08 18.95
N ILE A 164 -1.32 14.04 17.63
CA ILE A 164 -0.03 14.35 17.04
C ILE A 164 -0.12 15.55 16.09
N SER A 165 0.96 16.30 16.02
CA SER A 165 1.14 17.48 15.17
C SER A 165 2.01 17.13 13.94
N PRO A 166 1.96 17.95 12.87
CA PRO A 166 2.82 17.74 11.70
C PRO A 166 4.29 17.59 12.07
N GLY A 167 4.95 16.59 11.50
CA GLY A 167 6.33 16.22 11.79
C GLY A 167 6.51 15.33 13.02
N GLN A 168 5.43 14.81 13.60
CA GLN A 168 5.47 13.82 14.67
C GLN A 168 4.98 12.45 14.18
N SER A 169 5.42 11.42 14.90
CA SER A 169 4.95 10.03 14.76
C SER A 169 4.40 9.54 16.10
N ALA A 170 3.36 8.71 16.03
CA ALA A 170 2.83 7.97 17.17
C ALA A 170 3.06 6.48 16.94
N THR A 171 3.72 5.81 17.87
CA THR A 171 4.10 4.40 17.80
C THR A 171 3.44 3.63 18.96
N LEU A 172 2.79 2.48 18.65
CA LEU A 172 2.27 1.60 19.68
C LEU A 172 3.40 0.67 20.16
N GLU A 173 3.91 0.91 21.35
CA GLU A 173 4.96 0.10 21.96
C GLU A 173 4.44 -1.28 22.42
N THR A 174 5.35 -2.23 22.62
CA THR A 174 5.02 -3.59 23.06
C THR A 174 4.34 -3.67 24.44
N ASN A 175 4.53 -2.65 25.28
CA ASN A 175 3.85 -2.51 26.57
C ASN A 175 2.39 -2.01 26.43
N GLY A 176 1.95 -1.70 25.19
CA GLY A 176 0.63 -1.20 24.88
C GLY A 176 0.46 0.32 24.98
N ASP A 177 1.51 1.06 25.26
CA ASP A 177 1.49 2.53 25.28
C ASP A 177 1.70 3.12 23.89
N ILE A 178 1.01 4.23 23.63
CA ILE A 178 1.28 5.03 22.43
C ILE A 178 2.32 6.10 22.80
N VAL A 179 3.49 6.02 22.17
CA VAL A 179 4.59 7.00 22.34
C VAL A 179 4.58 7.97 21.18
N VAL A 180 4.61 9.26 21.49
CA VAL A 180 4.70 10.34 20.49
C VAL A 180 6.12 10.85 20.45
N SER A 181 6.71 10.89 19.26
CA SER A 181 8.07 11.36 19.00
C SER A 181 8.12 12.26 17.77
N LYS A 182 9.26 12.93 17.55
CA LYS A 182 9.54 13.60 16.28
C LYS A 182 9.71 12.53 15.19
N ALA A 183 9.03 12.70 14.07
CA ALA A 183 9.17 11.81 12.94
C ALA A 183 10.62 11.82 12.43
N THR A 184 11.18 10.64 12.17
CA THR A 184 12.51 10.48 11.57
C THR A 184 12.49 10.90 10.10
N GLN A 185 13.66 11.12 9.53
CA GLN A 185 13.75 11.42 8.10
C GLN A 185 13.33 10.21 7.25
N THR A 186 13.66 9.00 7.68
CA THR A 186 13.23 7.75 7.06
C THR A 186 11.70 7.62 7.00
N GLU A 187 10.98 8.04 8.05
CA GLU A 187 9.52 8.04 8.08
C GLU A 187 8.90 9.11 7.17
N LYS A 188 9.62 10.20 6.88
CA LYS A 188 9.12 11.31 6.07
C LYS A 188 9.34 11.13 4.57
N GLU A 189 10.44 10.50 4.23
CA GLU A 189 10.90 10.30 2.85
C GLU A 189 10.85 8.81 2.51
N GLY A 190 11.18 8.47 1.32
CA GLY A 190 11.55 7.13 0.93
C GLY A 190 10.46 6.41 0.17
N TRP A 191 9.58 5.69 0.81
CA TRP A 191 8.76 4.72 0.09
C TRP A 191 7.79 5.36 -0.93
N THR A 192 7.35 6.58 -0.69
CA THR A 192 6.47 7.31 -1.64
C THR A 192 7.20 7.79 -2.89
N ASP A 193 8.52 7.88 -2.85
CA ASP A 193 9.36 8.21 -4.00
C ASP A 193 9.89 6.95 -4.70
N ASN A 194 9.38 5.79 -4.30
CA ASN A 194 9.81 4.48 -4.77
C ASN A 194 11.29 4.21 -4.46
N GLU A 195 11.74 4.65 -3.30
CA GLU A 195 13.11 4.45 -2.82
C GLU A 195 13.14 3.76 -1.45
N PHE A 196 14.19 3.00 -1.20
CA PHE A 196 14.64 2.70 0.13
C PHE A 196 15.49 3.88 0.60
N TYR A 197 15.03 4.56 1.62
CA TYR A 197 15.75 5.64 2.26
C TYR A 197 15.92 5.34 3.74
N PHE A 198 17.16 5.10 4.14
CA PHE A 198 17.52 4.83 5.52
C PHE A 198 18.55 5.85 5.98
N ASP A 199 18.22 6.62 6.99
CA ASP A 199 19.11 7.61 7.58
C ASP A 199 19.32 7.27 9.06
N ASN A 200 20.54 6.90 9.42
CA ASN A 200 20.88 6.45 10.77
C ASN A 200 19.94 5.36 11.30
N THR A 201 19.50 4.47 10.40
CA THR A 201 18.49 3.44 10.68
C THR A 201 19.16 2.16 11.16
N LYS A 202 18.58 1.51 12.18
CA LYS A 202 19.08 0.23 12.68
C LYS A 202 18.98 -0.85 11.59
N MET A 203 19.97 -1.70 11.47
CA MET A 203 19.99 -2.83 10.53
C MET A 203 18.75 -3.70 10.66
N MET A 204 18.25 -3.94 11.87
CA MET A 204 17.01 -4.68 12.09
C MET A 204 15.83 -4.08 11.30
N GLN A 205 15.65 -2.76 11.34
CA GLN A 205 14.57 -2.07 10.62
C GLN A 205 14.79 -2.10 9.10
N VAL A 206 16.05 -1.99 8.67
CA VAL A 206 16.40 -2.15 7.24
C VAL A 206 16.01 -3.53 6.76
N LEU A 207 16.43 -4.58 7.45
CA LEU A 207 16.13 -5.98 7.10
C LEU A 207 14.63 -6.27 7.11
N GLN A 208 13.88 -5.73 8.07
CA GLN A 208 12.41 -5.82 8.09
C GLN A 208 11.79 -5.16 6.86
N SER A 209 12.26 -3.97 6.46
CA SER A 209 11.76 -3.28 5.27
C SER A 209 12.05 -4.05 3.99
N LEU A 210 13.24 -4.65 3.85
CA LEU A 210 13.59 -5.48 2.70
C LEU A 210 12.75 -6.76 2.65
N GLY A 211 12.67 -7.49 3.77
CA GLY A 211 11.85 -8.69 3.87
C GLY A 211 10.39 -8.42 3.55
N THR A 212 9.85 -7.30 4.02
CA THR A 212 8.49 -6.88 3.73
C THR A 212 8.29 -6.53 2.26
N TRP A 213 9.19 -5.74 1.66
CA TRP A 213 9.07 -5.30 0.27
C TRP A 213 9.12 -6.47 -0.72
N TYR A 214 10.11 -7.34 -0.57
CA TYR A 214 10.29 -8.50 -1.46
C TYR A 214 9.46 -9.72 -1.06
N ASN A 215 8.79 -9.68 0.09
CA ASN A 215 8.10 -10.83 0.71
C ASN A 215 9.04 -12.04 0.93
N ILE A 216 10.20 -11.78 1.48
CA ILE A 216 11.28 -12.75 1.65
C ILE A 216 11.65 -12.86 3.13
N SER A 217 11.90 -14.07 3.59
CA SER A 217 12.46 -14.33 4.93
C SER A 217 13.86 -13.77 5.05
N VAL A 218 14.19 -13.17 6.21
CA VAL A 218 15.54 -12.68 6.50
C VAL A 218 16.09 -13.38 7.72
N ILE A 219 17.25 -14.02 7.56
CA ILE A 219 17.97 -14.76 8.61
C ILE A 219 19.25 -14.01 8.93
N CYS A 220 19.37 -13.49 10.14
CA CYS A 220 20.60 -12.84 10.62
C CYS A 220 21.36 -13.77 11.55
N HIS A 221 22.55 -14.21 11.10
CA HIS A 221 23.43 -15.09 11.87
C HIS A 221 24.26 -14.36 12.93
N SER A 222 24.34 -13.04 12.84
CA SER A 222 25.12 -12.20 13.76
C SER A 222 24.22 -11.17 14.46
N PRO A 223 23.63 -11.48 15.63
CA PRO A 223 22.68 -10.57 16.31
C PRO A 223 23.21 -9.16 16.59
N ASN A 224 24.53 -9.03 16.77
CA ASN A 224 25.16 -7.73 16.99
C ASN A 224 25.01 -6.77 15.79
N LEU A 225 24.85 -7.31 14.57
CA LEU A 225 24.62 -6.51 13.38
C LEU A 225 23.27 -5.80 13.42
N LEU A 226 22.26 -6.37 14.08
CA LEU A 226 20.91 -5.81 14.15
C LEU A 226 20.86 -4.42 14.79
N GLN A 227 21.83 -4.11 15.66
CA GLN A 227 21.94 -2.80 16.32
C GLN A 227 22.80 -1.78 15.56
N LYS A 228 23.57 -2.23 14.55
CA LYS A 228 24.32 -1.30 13.70
C LYS A 228 23.39 -0.37 12.97
N ARG A 229 23.84 0.85 12.76
CA ARG A 229 23.07 1.87 12.04
C ARG A 229 23.72 2.12 10.68
N ILE A 230 22.88 2.28 9.67
CA ILE A 230 23.33 2.54 8.30
C ILE A 230 22.65 3.77 7.72
N HIS A 231 23.32 4.37 6.74
CA HIS A 231 22.79 5.36 5.81
C HIS A 231 22.79 4.72 4.44
N PHE A 232 21.63 4.63 3.81
CA PHE A 232 21.50 3.95 2.54
C PHE A 232 20.30 4.51 1.76
N ARG A 233 20.48 4.76 0.47
CA ARG A 233 19.43 5.18 -0.43
C ARG A 233 19.52 4.38 -1.72
N PHE A 234 18.44 3.77 -2.14
CA PHE A 234 18.41 2.92 -3.31
C PHE A 234 17.01 2.84 -3.91
N ASN A 235 16.93 2.72 -5.25
CA ASN A 235 15.64 2.59 -5.92
C ASN A 235 15.00 1.23 -5.61
N ARG A 236 13.69 1.20 -5.40
CA ARG A 236 12.94 -0.04 -5.12
C ARG A 236 12.70 -0.91 -6.36
N ASN A 237 12.82 -0.35 -7.57
CA ASN A 237 12.66 -1.08 -8.83
C ASN A 237 13.94 -1.84 -9.23
N VAL A 238 14.50 -2.60 -8.30
CA VAL A 238 15.68 -3.43 -8.53
C VAL A 238 15.44 -4.82 -7.97
N SER A 239 16.15 -5.81 -8.50
CA SER A 239 16.13 -7.17 -7.94
C SER A 239 16.75 -7.20 -6.54
N VAL A 240 16.38 -8.21 -5.76
CA VAL A 240 16.94 -8.40 -4.42
C VAL A 240 18.46 -8.58 -4.49
N GLU A 241 18.96 -9.28 -5.49
CA GLU A 241 20.39 -9.52 -5.71
C GLU A 241 21.13 -8.21 -5.89
N SER A 242 20.67 -7.34 -6.80
CA SER A 242 21.30 -6.04 -7.08
C SER A 242 21.31 -5.14 -5.84
N LEU A 243 20.26 -5.20 -5.02
CA LEU A 243 20.19 -4.47 -3.76
C LEU A 243 21.19 -5.00 -2.74
N LEU A 244 21.30 -6.33 -2.61
CA LEU A 244 22.23 -6.96 -1.66
C LEU A 244 23.69 -6.74 -2.08
N ASP A 245 23.99 -6.71 -3.37
CA ASP A 245 25.33 -6.33 -3.86
C ASP A 245 25.69 -4.91 -3.42
N ALA A 246 24.77 -3.95 -3.59
CA ALA A 246 24.99 -2.58 -3.12
C ALA A 246 25.12 -2.47 -1.58
N LEU A 247 24.42 -3.30 -0.81
CA LEU A 247 24.58 -3.37 0.64
C LEU A 247 25.93 -4.00 1.04
N ASN A 248 26.42 -5.00 0.29
CA ASN A 248 27.74 -5.62 0.48
C ASN A 248 28.87 -4.60 0.26
N ASP A 249 28.72 -3.69 -0.71
CA ASP A 249 29.69 -2.64 -0.99
C ASP A 249 29.89 -1.67 0.21
N LEU A 250 28.92 -1.59 1.11
CA LEU A 250 29.07 -0.81 2.35
C LEU A 250 30.07 -1.44 3.36
N GLY A 251 30.39 -2.72 3.19
CA GLY A 251 31.35 -3.44 4.05
C GLY A 251 30.93 -3.59 5.52
N ILE A 252 29.63 -3.44 5.84
CA ILE A 252 29.11 -3.49 7.21
C ILE A 252 28.77 -4.92 7.65
N ALA A 253 28.25 -5.70 6.71
CA ALA A 253 27.82 -7.08 6.83
C ALA A 253 27.96 -7.79 5.50
N HIS A 254 27.86 -9.10 5.48
CA HIS A 254 27.79 -9.89 4.25
C HIS A 254 26.38 -10.42 4.03
N PHE A 255 25.77 -10.03 2.90
CA PHE A 255 24.42 -10.39 2.52
C PHE A 255 24.46 -11.41 1.39
N GLN A 256 23.64 -12.44 1.48
CA GLN A 256 23.44 -13.45 0.43
C GLN A 256 21.95 -13.68 0.21
N TYR A 257 21.54 -13.87 -1.04
CA TYR A 257 20.22 -14.37 -1.39
C TYR A 257 20.33 -15.83 -1.81
N LYS A 258 19.68 -16.71 -1.08
CA LYS A 258 19.72 -18.16 -1.33
C LYS A 258 18.44 -18.82 -0.84
N ASN A 259 17.89 -19.76 -1.62
CA ASN A 259 16.67 -20.50 -1.30
C ASN A 259 15.49 -19.59 -0.94
N GLU A 260 15.32 -18.47 -1.65
CA GLU A 260 14.28 -17.46 -1.38
C GLU A 260 14.39 -16.80 0.01
N GLU A 261 15.59 -16.76 0.59
CA GLU A 261 15.89 -16.14 1.87
C GLU A 261 17.07 -15.18 1.76
N ILE A 262 17.03 -14.08 2.51
CA ILE A 262 18.18 -13.18 2.71
C ILE A 262 18.93 -13.65 3.95
N MET A 263 20.19 -14.04 3.77
CA MET A 263 21.11 -14.40 4.85
C MET A 263 22.05 -13.26 5.15
N VAL A 264 22.29 -12.95 6.43
CA VAL A 264 23.16 -11.85 6.90
C VAL A 264 24.16 -12.39 7.91
N TYR A 265 25.47 -12.17 7.61
CA TYR A 265 26.61 -12.67 8.39
C TYR A 265 27.46 -11.54 8.98
#